data_24956879f37bf9e227f6950034bddd55
#
_entry.id   24956879f37bf9e227f6950034bddd55
#
_cell.length_a   1.000
_cell.length_b   1.000
_cell.length_c   1.000
_cell.angle_alpha   90.00
_cell.angle_beta   90.00
_cell.angle_gamma   90.00
#
_symmetry.space_group_name_H-M   'P 1'
#
loop_
_entity.id
_entity.type
_entity.pdbx_description
1 polymer ?
#
loop_
_entity_poly.entity_id
_entity_poly.type
_entity_poly.pdbx_seq_one_letter_code
_entity_poly.pdbx_strand_id
1 'polypeptide(L)'
;MKKKISFIMAFFLIAMVSLYFFNEYKTKNLVQDFFDTDSDSLAEETHDIRFIDTELNVKTIKKDSTVFPTFINSLKKLEIKRTSSKFYYTDYTEFRFAMIIYHNNALHNIDINENGLVNFNNKTYEIQNKQAFEKFLEIVKSTH
;
A
#
# COMPACT_ATOMS: atom_id res chain seq x y z
N MET A 1 -36.40 -33.11 -3.35
CA MET A 1 -36.21 -31.70 -2.90
C MET A 1 -34.83 -31.46 -2.24
N LYS A 2 -34.35 -32.28 -1.31
CA LYS A 2 -33.06 -32.07 -0.61
C LYS A 2 -31.85 -31.92 -1.52
N LYS A 3 -31.71 -32.70 -2.61
CA LYS A 3 -30.58 -32.59 -3.56
C LYS A 3 -30.56 -31.23 -4.33
N LYS A 4 -31.72 -30.67 -4.67
CA LYS A 4 -31.79 -29.37 -5.36
C LYS A 4 -31.36 -28.22 -4.45
N ILE A 5 -31.73 -28.27 -3.17
CA ILE A 5 -31.35 -27.26 -2.16
C ILE A 5 -29.84 -27.30 -1.93
N SER A 6 -29.25 -28.50 -1.86
CA SER A 6 -27.79 -28.68 -1.70
C SER A 6 -27.02 -28.09 -2.89
N PHE A 7 -27.52 -28.25 -4.12
CA PHE A 7 -26.90 -27.68 -5.32
C PHE A 7 -26.95 -26.14 -5.33
N ILE A 8 -28.06 -25.57 -4.93
CA ILE A 8 -28.23 -24.11 -4.83
C ILE A 8 -27.29 -23.54 -3.78
N MET A 9 -27.21 -24.16 -2.61
CA MET A 9 -26.26 -23.72 -1.56
C MET A 9 -24.80 -23.81 -2.00
N ALA A 10 -24.41 -24.88 -2.69
CA ALA A 10 -23.05 -25.02 -3.22
C ALA A 10 -22.73 -23.93 -4.26
N PHE A 11 -23.67 -23.60 -5.14
CA PHE A 11 -23.54 -22.53 -6.12
C PHE A 11 -23.34 -21.16 -5.45
N PHE A 12 -24.15 -20.84 -4.44
CA PHE A 12 -23.98 -19.59 -3.69
C PHE A 12 -22.63 -19.51 -2.96
N LEU A 13 -22.19 -20.60 -2.40
CA LEU A 13 -20.90 -20.66 -1.71
C LEU A 13 -19.74 -20.43 -2.68
N ILE A 14 -19.76 -21.07 -3.85
CA ILE A 14 -18.77 -20.85 -4.92
C ILE A 14 -18.80 -19.39 -5.41
N ALA A 15 -19.99 -18.83 -5.61
CA ALA A 15 -20.13 -17.44 -6.03
C ALA A 15 -19.57 -16.47 -5.00
N MET A 16 -19.85 -16.66 -3.71
CA MET A 16 -19.29 -15.83 -2.63
C MET A 16 -17.77 -15.93 -2.55
N VAL A 17 -17.22 -17.14 -2.65
CA VAL A 17 -15.77 -17.36 -2.66
C VAL A 17 -15.12 -16.69 -3.87
N SER A 18 -15.73 -16.81 -5.05
CA SER A 18 -15.24 -16.17 -6.28
C SER A 18 -15.26 -14.64 -6.18
N LEU A 19 -16.32 -14.06 -5.64
CA LEU A 19 -16.42 -12.60 -5.41
C LEU A 19 -15.38 -12.13 -4.38
N TYR A 20 -15.15 -12.89 -3.32
CA TYR A 20 -14.10 -12.59 -2.34
C TYR A 20 -12.73 -12.55 -2.99
N PHE A 21 -12.35 -13.58 -3.75
CA PHE A 21 -11.06 -13.61 -4.45
C PHE A 21 -10.95 -12.50 -5.47
N PHE A 22 -11.99 -12.23 -6.25
CA PHE A 22 -11.99 -11.13 -7.20
C PHE A 22 -11.75 -9.78 -6.53
N ASN A 23 -12.43 -9.52 -5.40
CA ASN A 23 -12.25 -8.28 -4.65
C ASN A 23 -10.86 -8.15 -4.01
N GLU A 24 -10.29 -9.27 -3.55
CA GLU A 24 -8.97 -9.30 -2.91
C GLU A 24 -7.83 -9.06 -3.92
N TYR A 25 -7.96 -9.58 -5.15
CA TYR A 25 -6.90 -9.54 -6.17
C TYR A 25 -7.12 -8.52 -7.29
N LYS A 26 -8.16 -7.70 -7.23
CA LYS A 26 -8.31 -6.58 -8.16
C LYS A 26 -7.28 -5.49 -7.87
N THR A 27 -6.96 -4.70 -8.91
CA THR A 27 -6.16 -3.48 -8.73
C THR A 27 -6.95 -2.45 -7.92
N LYS A 28 -6.31 -1.83 -6.96
CA LYS A 28 -6.88 -0.86 -6.03
C LYS A 28 -5.98 0.35 -5.90
N ASN A 29 -6.52 1.48 -5.47
CA ASN A 29 -5.71 2.64 -5.09
C ASN A 29 -5.08 2.38 -3.72
N LEU A 30 -3.78 2.66 -3.57
CA LEU A 30 -3.05 2.42 -2.32
C LEU A 30 -3.66 3.18 -1.14
N VAL A 31 -3.95 4.47 -1.33
CA VAL A 31 -4.48 5.32 -0.25
C VAL A 31 -5.85 4.81 0.20
N GLN A 32 -6.74 4.52 -0.72
CA GLN A 32 -8.08 4.04 -0.39
C GLN A 32 -8.06 2.66 0.28
N ASP A 33 -7.20 1.74 -0.17
CA ASP A 33 -7.17 0.37 0.36
C ASP A 33 -6.46 0.26 1.72
N PHE A 34 -5.43 1.09 1.97
CA PHE A 34 -4.65 1.03 3.20
C PHE A 34 -5.17 1.92 4.32
N PHE A 35 -5.77 3.06 3.97
CA PHE A 35 -6.20 4.05 4.95
C PHE A 35 -7.73 4.21 5.02
N ASP A 36 -8.48 3.55 4.11
CA ASP A 36 -9.94 3.66 4.01
C ASP A 36 -10.42 5.13 3.90
N THR A 37 -9.63 5.95 3.23
CA THR A 37 -9.86 7.37 3.10
C THR A 37 -9.50 7.88 1.71
N ASP A 38 -9.97 9.07 1.36
CA ASP A 38 -9.48 9.76 0.19
C ASP A 38 -8.16 10.51 0.49
N SER A 39 -7.53 11.02 -0.56
CA SER A 39 -6.21 11.66 -0.42
C SER A 39 -6.25 13.02 0.26
N ASP A 40 -7.37 13.72 0.19
CA ASP A 40 -7.47 15.05 0.76
C ASP A 40 -7.65 14.91 2.28
N SER A 41 -8.48 13.97 2.71
CA SER A 41 -8.61 13.57 4.12
C SER A 41 -7.28 12.99 4.66
N LEU A 42 -6.56 12.17 3.88
CA LEU A 42 -5.24 11.71 4.28
C LEU A 42 -4.27 12.87 4.55
N ALA A 43 -4.25 13.87 3.66
CA ALA A 43 -3.39 15.05 3.81
C ALA A 43 -3.75 15.89 5.05
N GLU A 44 -5.04 16.03 5.33
CA GLU A 44 -5.52 16.80 6.48
C GLU A 44 -5.21 16.12 7.81
N GLU A 45 -5.37 14.81 7.89
CA GLU A 45 -5.26 14.02 9.11
C GLU A 45 -3.85 13.48 9.38
N THR A 46 -2.93 13.56 8.40
CA THR A 46 -1.53 13.16 8.58
C THR A 46 -0.70 14.28 9.16
N HIS A 47 0.04 13.99 10.23
CA HIS A 47 0.92 14.97 10.89
C HIS A 47 2.34 14.95 10.35
N ASP A 48 2.93 13.78 10.23
CA ASP A 48 4.25 13.56 9.67
C ASP A 48 4.33 12.20 8.98
N ILE A 49 5.32 12.06 8.11
CA ILE A 49 5.63 10.81 7.43
C ILE A 49 7.09 10.54 7.66
N ARG A 50 7.38 9.37 8.22
CA ARG A 50 8.76 8.95 8.52
C ARG A 50 9.16 7.85 7.56
N PHE A 51 10.40 7.93 7.12
CA PHE A 51 11.05 6.89 6.32
C PHE A 51 12.22 6.35 7.10
N ILE A 52 12.34 5.03 7.13
CA ILE A 52 13.49 4.33 7.70
C ILE A 52 14.07 3.51 6.57
N ASP A 53 15.29 3.83 6.15
CA ASP A 53 15.99 3.08 5.13
C ASP A 53 16.66 1.80 5.68
N THR A 54 17.34 1.06 4.79
CA THR A 54 18.05 -0.17 5.18
C THR A 54 19.23 0.06 6.14
N GLU A 55 19.74 1.27 6.19
CA GLU A 55 20.83 1.67 7.10
C GLU A 55 20.30 2.23 8.42
N LEU A 56 18.99 2.16 8.65
CA LEU A 56 18.28 2.70 9.82
C LEU A 56 18.33 4.24 9.93
N ASN A 57 18.65 4.93 8.84
CA ASN A 57 18.50 6.38 8.82
C ASN A 57 17.03 6.74 8.84
N VAL A 58 16.66 7.68 9.71
CA VAL A 58 15.28 8.16 9.83
C VAL A 58 15.17 9.53 9.20
N LYS A 59 14.25 9.67 8.29
CA LYS A 59 13.88 10.95 7.67
C LYS A 59 12.41 11.23 7.83
N THR A 60 12.09 12.49 7.98
CA THR A 60 10.72 12.93 8.27
C THR A 60 10.30 14.01 7.31
N ILE A 61 9.20 13.77 6.59
CA ILE A 61 8.47 14.81 5.87
C ILE A 61 7.41 15.37 6.82
N LYS A 62 7.61 16.60 7.26
CA LYS A 62 6.66 17.31 8.10
C LYS A 62 5.51 17.87 7.26
N LYS A 63 4.33 17.99 7.86
CA LYS A 63 3.12 18.52 7.21
C LYS A 63 3.30 19.94 6.65
N ASP A 64 4.09 20.77 7.32
CA ASP A 64 4.39 22.16 6.93
C ASP A 64 5.49 22.28 5.86
N SER A 65 6.11 21.18 5.45
CA SER A 65 7.13 21.20 4.41
C SER A 65 6.55 21.35 3.02
N THR A 66 7.29 22.00 2.11
CA THR A 66 6.91 22.14 0.70
C THR A 66 6.84 20.81 -0.05
N VAL A 67 7.49 19.78 0.46
CA VAL A 67 7.53 18.43 -0.13
C VAL A 67 6.27 17.63 0.23
N PHE A 68 5.63 17.91 1.37
CA PHE A 68 4.51 17.13 1.87
C PHE A 68 3.33 17.02 0.87
N PRO A 69 2.80 18.11 0.27
CA PRO A 69 1.72 18.00 -0.70
C PRO A 69 2.12 17.19 -1.94
N THR A 70 3.37 17.37 -2.41
CA THR A 70 3.90 16.63 -3.57
C THR A 70 3.99 15.15 -3.25
N PHE A 71 4.44 14.80 -2.06
CA PHE A 71 4.52 13.42 -1.59
C PHE A 71 3.14 12.77 -1.51
N ILE A 72 2.17 13.39 -0.84
CA ILE A 72 0.79 12.88 -0.75
C ILE A 72 0.18 12.68 -2.15
N ASN A 73 0.39 13.65 -3.05
CA ASN A 73 -0.08 13.53 -4.42
C ASN A 73 0.60 12.38 -5.21
N SER A 74 1.85 12.06 -4.90
CA SER A 74 2.53 10.91 -5.52
C SER A 74 1.99 9.58 -4.97
N LEU A 75 1.77 9.50 -3.65
CA LEU A 75 1.21 8.34 -2.99
C LEU A 75 -0.21 8.01 -3.51
N LYS A 76 -1.02 9.04 -3.73
CA LYS A 76 -2.37 8.96 -4.30
C LYS A 76 -2.42 8.30 -5.69
N LYS A 77 -1.34 8.38 -6.46
CA LYS A 77 -1.26 7.83 -7.81
C LYS A 77 -0.83 6.37 -7.84
N LEU A 78 -0.45 5.81 -6.70
CA LEU A 78 -0.02 4.41 -6.65
C LEU A 78 -1.23 3.48 -6.69
N GLU A 79 -1.19 2.59 -7.66
CA GLU A 79 -2.13 1.49 -7.81
C GLU A 79 -1.45 0.20 -7.38
N ILE A 80 -2.11 -0.57 -6.55
CA ILE A 80 -1.59 -1.82 -5.99
C ILE A 80 -2.48 -2.98 -6.35
N LYS A 81 -1.87 -4.16 -6.47
CA LYS A 81 -2.56 -5.42 -6.64
C LYS A 81 -1.96 -6.44 -5.69
N ARG A 82 -2.79 -7.19 -4.98
CA ARG A 82 -2.30 -8.26 -4.13
C ARG A 82 -1.56 -9.30 -4.93
N THR A 83 -0.42 -9.73 -4.44
CA THR A 83 0.43 -10.74 -5.09
C THR A 83 0.74 -11.88 -4.14
N SER A 84 1.08 -13.05 -4.69
CA SER A 84 1.65 -14.18 -3.95
C SER A 84 3.18 -14.09 -3.82
N SER A 85 3.81 -13.11 -4.46
CA SER A 85 5.23 -12.84 -4.30
C SER A 85 5.55 -12.57 -2.83
N LYS A 86 6.70 -13.06 -2.37
CA LYS A 86 7.11 -12.84 -0.99
C LYS A 86 7.89 -11.55 -0.90
N PHE A 87 7.57 -10.74 0.10
CA PHE A 87 8.39 -9.60 0.48
C PHE A 87 9.53 -10.11 1.37
N TYR A 88 10.76 -10.09 0.85
CA TYR A 88 11.93 -10.53 1.61
C TYR A 88 12.58 -9.34 2.30
N TYR A 89 12.70 -9.40 3.62
CA TYR A 89 13.40 -8.40 4.43
C TYR A 89 14.94 -8.56 4.40
N THR A 90 15.42 -9.70 3.90
CA THR A 90 16.84 -10.07 3.95
C THR A 90 17.61 -9.82 2.66
N ASP A 91 16.96 -9.29 1.63
CA ASP A 91 17.64 -8.98 0.37
C ASP A 91 18.36 -7.63 0.49
N TYR A 92 19.65 -7.67 0.84
CA TYR A 92 20.50 -6.49 1.10
C TYR A 92 20.89 -5.72 -0.16
N THR A 93 20.54 -6.22 -1.34
CA THR A 93 20.91 -5.61 -2.63
C THR A 93 19.87 -4.62 -3.13
N GLU A 94 18.67 -4.60 -2.56
CA GLU A 94 17.57 -3.76 -3.01
C GLU A 94 17.37 -2.58 -2.06
N PHE A 95 17.20 -1.38 -2.63
CA PHE A 95 16.73 -0.23 -1.87
C PHE A 95 15.32 -0.51 -1.35
N ARG A 96 15.16 -0.44 -0.06
CA ARG A 96 13.86 -0.55 0.61
C ARG A 96 13.77 0.47 1.74
N PHE A 97 12.57 0.82 2.08
CA PHE A 97 12.30 1.68 3.22
C PHE A 97 10.98 1.28 3.89
N ALA A 98 10.93 1.51 5.19
CA ALA A 98 9.69 1.50 5.94
C ALA A 98 9.13 2.92 5.94
N MET A 99 7.90 3.08 5.50
CA MET A 99 7.16 4.32 5.56
C MET A 99 6.15 4.25 6.70
N ILE A 100 6.30 5.16 7.65
CA ILE A 100 5.42 5.25 8.82
C ILE A 100 4.56 6.50 8.68
N ILE A 101 3.25 6.30 8.57
CA ILE A 101 2.26 7.37 8.48
C ILE A 101 1.40 7.34 9.73
N TYR A 102 1.35 8.47 10.44
CA TYR A 102 0.43 8.68 11.54
C TYR A 102 -0.84 9.34 11.03
N HIS A 103 -1.91 8.56 10.90
CA HIS A 103 -3.18 8.96 10.35
C HIS A 103 -4.32 8.51 11.26
N ASN A 104 -5.27 9.40 11.53
CA ASN A 104 -6.49 9.13 12.33
C ASN A 104 -6.20 8.42 13.66
N ASN A 105 -5.20 8.89 14.42
CA ASN A 105 -4.70 8.31 15.67
C ASN A 105 -4.17 6.87 15.56
N ALA A 106 -3.96 6.36 14.36
CA ALA A 106 -3.36 5.07 14.08
C ALA A 106 -1.99 5.22 13.40
N LEU A 107 -1.12 4.29 13.66
CA LEU A 107 0.21 4.21 13.07
C LEU A 107 0.19 3.14 11.98
N HIS A 108 0.41 3.57 10.74
CA HIS A 108 0.48 2.68 9.59
C HIS A 108 1.93 2.48 9.19
N ASN A 109 2.39 1.25 9.20
CA ASN A 109 3.72 0.88 8.74
C ASN A 109 3.60 0.15 7.40
N ILE A 110 4.28 0.69 6.40
CA ILE A 110 4.26 0.19 5.02
C ILE A 110 5.69 -0.01 4.58
N ASP A 111 6.08 -1.25 4.31
CA ASP A 111 7.40 -1.56 3.75
C ASP A 111 7.30 -1.54 2.22
N ILE A 112 8.24 -0.86 1.57
CA ILE A 112 8.29 -0.74 0.11
C ILE A 112 9.73 -1.01 -0.34
N ASN A 113 9.89 -1.79 -1.40
CA ASN A 113 11.18 -1.98 -2.05
C ASN A 113 11.24 -1.33 -3.43
N GLU A 114 12.43 -1.22 -4.01
CA GLU A 114 12.63 -0.57 -5.32
C GLU A 114 11.98 -1.31 -6.49
N ASN A 115 11.64 -2.58 -6.33
CA ASN A 115 10.93 -3.37 -7.34
C ASN A 115 9.42 -3.14 -7.31
N GLY A 116 8.93 -2.30 -6.38
CA GLY A 116 7.52 -1.98 -6.23
C GLY A 116 6.72 -3.04 -5.47
N LEU A 117 7.39 -3.91 -4.71
CA LEU A 117 6.70 -4.73 -3.74
C LEU A 117 6.41 -3.93 -2.47
N VAL A 118 5.22 -4.08 -1.97
CA VAL A 118 4.70 -3.40 -0.77
C VAL A 118 4.21 -4.45 0.22
N ASN A 119 4.66 -4.34 1.47
CA ASN A 119 4.12 -5.13 2.55
C ASN A 119 3.32 -4.23 3.50
N PHE A 120 2.06 -4.59 3.72
CA PHE A 120 1.16 -3.90 4.62
C PHE A 120 0.24 -4.91 5.30
N ASN A 121 0.15 -4.86 6.63
CA ASN A 121 -0.68 -5.78 7.44
C ASN A 121 -0.44 -7.27 7.09
N ASN A 122 0.83 -7.67 6.95
CA ASN A 122 1.26 -9.03 6.59
C ASN A 122 0.73 -9.52 5.23
N LYS A 123 0.34 -8.62 4.35
CA LYS A 123 -0.04 -8.91 2.97
C LYS A 123 0.94 -8.25 2.03
N THR A 124 1.30 -8.97 0.96
CA THR A 124 2.18 -8.43 -0.08
C THR A 124 1.36 -7.97 -1.27
N TYR A 125 1.71 -6.79 -1.75
CA TYR A 125 1.14 -6.17 -2.94
C TYR A 125 2.25 -5.80 -3.91
N GLU A 126 1.88 -5.61 -5.17
CA GLU A 126 2.77 -5.12 -6.21
C GLU A 126 2.19 -3.85 -6.80
N ILE A 127 3.02 -2.82 -6.94
CA ILE A 127 2.62 -1.56 -7.56
C ILE A 127 2.49 -1.78 -9.08
N GLN A 128 1.34 -1.46 -9.63
CA GLN A 128 1.00 -1.70 -11.03
C GLN A 128 1.40 -0.53 -11.94
N ASN A 129 1.35 0.70 -11.42
CA ASN A 129 1.67 1.90 -12.17
C ASN A 129 3.16 2.26 -11.99
N LYS A 130 4.03 1.68 -12.83
CA LYS A 130 5.49 1.87 -12.75
C LYS A 130 5.91 3.33 -12.87
N GLN A 131 5.31 4.10 -13.79
CA GLN A 131 5.67 5.51 -13.96
C GLN A 131 5.34 6.36 -12.72
N ALA A 132 4.20 6.09 -12.08
CA ALA A 132 3.86 6.77 -10.83
C ALA A 132 4.80 6.35 -9.70
N PHE A 133 5.21 5.08 -9.69
CA PHE A 133 6.15 4.56 -8.70
C PHE A 133 7.55 5.15 -8.84
N GLU A 134 8.09 5.28 -10.04
CA GLU A 134 9.38 5.92 -10.29
C GLU A 134 9.39 7.35 -9.75
N LYS A 135 8.35 8.14 -10.05
CA LYS A 135 8.21 9.52 -9.52
C LYS A 135 8.10 9.55 -7.99
N PHE A 136 7.38 8.59 -7.41
CA PHE A 136 7.31 8.45 -5.96
C PHE A 136 8.69 8.17 -5.36
N LEU A 137 9.45 7.22 -5.93
CA LEU A 137 10.81 6.90 -5.49
C LEU A 137 11.77 8.09 -5.62
N GLU A 138 11.66 8.89 -6.69
CA GLU A 138 12.46 10.11 -6.86
C GLU A 138 12.22 11.09 -5.70
N ILE A 139 10.96 11.29 -5.28
CA ILE A 139 10.62 12.14 -4.14
C ILE A 139 11.22 11.57 -2.85
N VAL A 140 11.04 10.27 -2.61
CA VAL A 140 11.60 9.61 -1.43
C VAL A 140 13.13 9.73 -1.41
N LYS A 141 13.80 9.48 -2.53
CA LYS A 141 15.27 9.58 -2.65
C LYS A 141 15.77 11.02 -2.53
N SER A 142 15.03 12.02 -3.01
CA SER A 142 15.42 13.45 -2.93
C SER A 142 15.26 14.04 -1.53
N THR A 143 14.47 13.42 -0.68
CA THR A 143 14.36 13.75 0.74
C THR A 143 15.49 13.12 1.54
N HIS A 144 16.33 12.36 0.88
CA HIS A 144 17.55 11.74 1.43
C HIS A 144 18.81 12.65 1.38
#